data_411b09ec2501e563d1c4fc93aded08a0
#
_entry.id   411b09ec2501e563d1c4fc93aded08a0
#
_cell.length_a   1.000
_cell.length_b   1.000
_cell.length_c   1.000
_cell.angle_alpha   90.00
_cell.angle_beta   90.00
_cell.angle_gamma   90.00
#
_symmetry.space_group_name_H-M   'P 1'
#
loop_
_entity.id
_entity.type
_entity.pdbx_description
1 polymer ?
#
loop_
_entity_poly.entity_id
_entity_poly.type
_entity_poly.pdbx_seq_one_letter_code
_entity_poly.pdbx_strand_id
1 'polypeptide(L)'
;MDYKNSLTILVPLWGRFAETLRMLKHMSDVKMPFKILLADGGGNDHKEKFNKKNYPDLNLEYISFGRDNNIHDFMVKMNKSCQKIDTPLTIMVDNDDLLSVDGLIKGIKFLNNNHDYTSYRGDVHCVFGEKSIYKQPTRSASTALDRFIFPKDGINSGWHDIVRTYTLKTFFEIMDNTKTNDLQLVFSINRYWHTLYGKSYKDNTSPFYYHIAGNSLVWDKGLYSPTRKWFVDEAFVDSMGINISMVYNLLNKKNELSGLDGRLIIAKRILSHLAELNGIESKDFNIVDKKIVESLVSSYNYDELVLSTLDKPNKNTTFTLSGELPKILLDYSRDKTKIIELLK
;
A
#
# COMPACT_ATOMS: atom_id res chain seq x y z
N MET A 1 4.98 -24.06 -17.03
CA MET A 1 4.04 -23.43 -16.09
C MET A 1 3.36 -22.30 -16.83
N ASP A 2 2.04 -22.30 -16.89
CA ASP A 2 1.29 -21.18 -17.48
C ASP A 2 1.22 -20.03 -16.45
N TYR A 3 1.99 -18.96 -16.71
CA TYR A 3 2.03 -17.80 -15.83
C TYR A 3 0.92 -16.78 -16.09
N LYS A 4 0.13 -16.95 -17.16
CA LYS A 4 -0.89 -15.97 -17.60
C LYS A 4 -1.91 -15.64 -16.51
N ASN A 5 -2.26 -16.63 -15.69
CA ASN A 5 -3.24 -16.51 -14.64
C ASN A 5 -2.62 -16.37 -13.22
N SER A 6 -1.31 -16.11 -13.15
CA SER A 6 -0.60 -16.04 -11.86
C SER A 6 -0.49 -14.63 -11.32
N LEU A 7 -0.48 -13.61 -12.19
CA LEU A 7 -0.23 -12.22 -11.83
C LEU A 7 -1.12 -11.27 -12.61
N THR A 8 -1.65 -10.26 -11.93
CA THR A 8 -2.23 -9.06 -12.56
C THR A 8 -1.31 -7.86 -12.31
N ILE A 9 -1.01 -7.13 -13.37
CA ILE A 9 -0.34 -5.83 -13.33
C ILE A 9 -1.45 -4.79 -13.25
N LEU A 10 -1.60 -4.13 -12.10
CA LEU A 10 -2.57 -3.06 -11.87
C LEU A 10 -1.89 -1.71 -12.06
N VAL A 11 -2.39 -0.93 -13.00
CA VAL A 11 -1.85 0.39 -13.35
C VAL A 11 -2.91 1.45 -13.08
N PRO A 12 -2.81 2.21 -11.98
CA PRO A 12 -3.67 3.35 -11.76
C PRO A 12 -3.27 4.49 -12.69
N LEU A 13 -4.24 4.98 -13.47
CA LEU A 13 -4.05 6.09 -14.37
C LEU A 13 -4.69 7.37 -13.82
N TRP A 14 -4.00 8.49 -14.03
CA TRP A 14 -4.51 9.82 -13.78
C TRP A 14 -3.78 10.83 -14.68
N GLY A 15 -4.18 10.89 -15.95
CA GLY A 15 -3.43 11.59 -16.98
C GLY A 15 -2.20 10.83 -17.48
N ARG A 16 -1.16 11.53 -17.94
CA ARG A 16 0.08 10.95 -18.47
C ARG A 16 -0.15 9.95 -19.59
N PHE A 17 -0.89 10.40 -20.59
CA PHE A 17 -1.28 9.54 -21.70
C PHE A 17 -0.07 9.02 -22.51
N ALA A 18 0.91 9.89 -22.76
CA ALA A 18 2.11 9.51 -23.53
C ALA A 18 2.96 8.46 -22.81
N GLU A 19 3.08 8.58 -21.49
CA GLU A 19 3.79 7.62 -20.65
C GLU A 19 3.09 6.25 -20.66
N THR A 20 1.74 6.27 -20.56
CA THR A 20 0.95 5.04 -20.68
C THR A 20 1.15 4.34 -22.01
N LEU A 21 1.17 5.08 -23.13
CA LEU A 21 1.45 4.53 -24.45
C LEU A 21 2.86 3.90 -24.52
N ARG A 22 3.87 4.58 -23.97
CA ARG A 22 5.23 4.09 -23.91
C ARG A 22 5.32 2.79 -23.09
N MET A 23 4.69 2.76 -21.92
CA MET A 23 4.62 1.57 -21.07
C MET A 23 3.96 0.39 -21.80
N LEU A 24 2.80 0.61 -22.44
CA LEU A 24 2.10 -0.44 -23.19
C LEU A 24 2.90 -0.91 -24.40
N LYS A 25 3.59 0.01 -25.10
CA LYS A 25 4.51 -0.39 -26.18
C LYS A 25 5.62 -1.29 -25.65
N HIS A 26 6.27 -0.93 -24.54
CA HIS A 26 7.28 -1.78 -23.92
C HIS A 26 6.70 -3.15 -23.55
N MET A 27 5.53 -3.21 -22.91
CA MET A 27 4.89 -4.47 -22.54
C MET A 27 4.58 -5.35 -23.76
N SER A 28 4.21 -4.74 -24.88
CA SER A 28 3.99 -5.45 -26.15
C SER A 28 5.32 -5.95 -26.74
N ASP A 29 6.35 -5.10 -26.78
CA ASP A 29 7.67 -5.46 -27.33
C ASP A 29 8.30 -6.64 -26.55
N VAL A 30 8.14 -6.69 -25.22
CA VAL A 30 8.64 -7.80 -24.38
C VAL A 30 7.63 -8.97 -24.28
N LYS A 31 6.52 -8.92 -24.99
CA LYS A 31 5.44 -9.94 -24.98
C LYS A 31 4.99 -10.26 -23.56
N MET A 32 4.62 -9.23 -22.79
CA MET A 32 4.20 -9.35 -21.39
C MET A 32 3.11 -10.43 -21.25
N PRO A 33 3.35 -11.54 -20.53
CA PRO A 33 2.43 -12.68 -20.51
C PRO A 33 1.29 -12.53 -19.49
N PHE A 34 1.30 -11.49 -18.66
CA PHE A 34 0.39 -11.33 -17.54
C PHE A 34 -0.84 -10.50 -17.91
N LYS A 35 -1.90 -10.60 -17.08
CA LYS A 35 -3.05 -9.71 -17.17
C LYS A 35 -2.63 -8.29 -16.80
N ILE A 36 -3.06 -7.31 -17.60
CA ILE A 36 -2.84 -5.88 -17.37
C ILE A 36 -4.20 -5.22 -17.16
N LEU A 37 -4.38 -4.58 -16.00
CA LEU A 37 -5.58 -3.84 -15.66
C LEU A 37 -5.25 -2.35 -15.55
N LEU A 38 -5.72 -1.56 -16.51
CA LEU A 38 -5.63 -0.10 -16.48
C LEU A 38 -6.85 0.47 -15.77
N ALA A 39 -6.65 1.12 -14.62
CA ALA A 39 -7.69 1.74 -13.81
C ALA A 39 -7.63 3.26 -13.96
N ASP A 40 -8.45 3.83 -14.86
CA ASP A 40 -8.34 5.23 -15.24
C ASP A 40 -9.29 6.14 -14.44
N GLY A 41 -8.70 7.09 -13.72
CA GLY A 41 -9.35 8.19 -13.00
C GLY A 41 -9.04 9.56 -13.61
N GLY A 42 -8.59 9.63 -14.86
CA GLY A 42 -8.20 10.87 -15.54
C GLY A 42 -9.36 11.75 -16.02
N GLY A 43 -10.58 11.24 -15.98
CA GLY A 43 -11.79 11.94 -16.39
C GLY A 43 -12.13 11.84 -17.88
N ASN A 44 -11.21 11.35 -18.71
CA ASN A 44 -11.45 11.09 -20.12
C ASN A 44 -11.53 9.58 -20.37
N ASP A 45 -12.48 9.16 -21.20
CA ASP A 45 -12.54 7.75 -21.60
C ASP A 45 -11.56 7.49 -22.76
N HIS A 46 -10.57 6.65 -22.51
CA HIS A 46 -9.55 6.26 -23.49
C HIS A 46 -9.73 4.81 -23.99
N LYS A 47 -10.92 4.22 -23.83
CA LYS A 47 -11.22 2.85 -24.20
C LYS A 47 -10.86 2.53 -25.65
N GLU A 48 -11.10 3.46 -26.58
CA GLU A 48 -10.76 3.30 -28.00
C GLU A 48 -9.25 3.22 -28.25
N LYS A 49 -8.43 3.72 -27.33
CA LYS A 49 -6.97 3.71 -27.44
C LYS A 49 -6.35 2.56 -26.68
N PHE A 50 -6.88 2.22 -25.50
CA PHE A 50 -6.39 1.16 -24.63
C PHE A 50 -7.26 -0.10 -24.73
N ASN A 51 -7.25 -0.73 -25.87
CA ASN A 51 -8.05 -1.92 -26.13
C ASN A 51 -7.22 -3.01 -26.80
N LYS A 52 -7.79 -4.24 -26.83
CA LYS A 52 -7.15 -5.40 -27.42
C LYS A 52 -6.91 -5.28 -28.94
N LYS A 53 -7.65 -4.43 -29.65
CA LYS A 53 -7.45 -4.22 -31.09
C LYS A 53 -6.12 -3.50 -31.35
N ASN A 54 -5.76 -2.54 -30.51
CA ASN A 54 -4.50 -1.79 -30.61
C ASN A 54 -3.31 -2.56 -30.01
N TYR A 55 -3.57 -3.46 -29.05
CA TYR A 55 -2.57 -4.28 -28.34
C TYR A 55 -2.98 -5.75 -28.37
N PRO A 56 -2.99 -6.42 -29.54
CA PRO A 56 -3.53 -7.79 -29.69
C PRO A 56 -2.76 -8.85 -28.89
N ASP A 57 -1.47 -8.62 -28.67
CA ASP A 57 -0.58 -9.53 -27.95
C ASP A 57 -0.66 -9.38 -26.41
N LEU A 58 -1.35 -8.36 -25.91
CA LEU A 58 -1.51 -8.12 -24.48
C LEU A 58 -2.85 -8.63 -23.95
N ASN A 59 -2.84 -9.22 -22.76
CA ASN A 59 -4.06 -9.47 -21.99
C ASN A 59 -4.47 -8.20 -21.25
N LEU A 60 -4.98 -7.23 -22.00
CA LEU A 60 -5.26 -5.86 -21.54
C LEU A 60 -6.74 -5.66 -21.25
N GLU A 61 -7.04 -5.17 -20.07
CA GLU A 61 -8.34 -4.67 -19.65
C GLU A 61 -8.22 -3.19 -19.26
N TYR A 62 -9.09 -2.34 -19.80
CA TYR A 62 -9.17 -0.92 -19.45
C TYR A 62 -10.52 -0.61 -18.82
N ILE A 63 -10.50 0.09 -17.70
CA ILE A 63 -11.69 0.53 -16.98
C ILE A 63 -11.58 2.03 -16.69
N SER A 64 -12.56 2.80 -17.18
CA SER A 64 -12.73 4.20 -16.79
C SER A 64 -13.60 4.29 -15.54
N PHE A 65 -13.10 5.01 -14.54
CA PHE A 65 -13.80 5.30 -13.29
C PHE A 65 -14.31 6.75 -13.21
N GLY A 66 -14.21 7.49 -14.31
CA GLY A 66 -14.47 8.93 -14.33
C GLY A 66 -13.25 9.71 -13.86
N ARG A 67 -13.44 10.78 -13.11
CA ARG A 67 -12.36 11.64 -12.63
C ARG A 67 -12.15 11.48 -11.12
N ASP A 68 -10.92 11.19 -10.74
CA ASP A 68 -10.51 11.30 -9.34
C ASP A 68 -10.36 12.79 -8.99
N ASN A 69 -11.28 13.34 -8.21
CA ASN A 69 -11.25 14.75 -7.80
C ASN A 69 -10.50 14.95 -6.48
N ASN A 70 -10.34 13.87 -5.70
CA ASN A 70 -9.67 13.85 -4.41
C ASN A 70 -9.06 12.46 -4.14
N ILE A 71 -8.39 12.31 -3.02
CA ILE A 71 -7.73 11.05 -2.63
C ILE A 71 -8.75 9.94 -2.36
N HIS A 72 -9.91 10.26 -1.78
CA HIS A 72 -10.93 9.25 -1.55
C HIS A 72 -11.47 8.67 -2.87
N ASP A 73 -11.71 9.48 -3.90
CA ASP A 73 -12.11 8.98 -5.23
C ASP A 73 -11.07 7.98 -5.78
N PHE A 74 -9.79 8.29 -5.58
CA PHE A 74 -8.70 7.37 -5.93
C PHE A 74 -8.80 6.06 -5.11
N MET A 75 -9.09 6.09 -3.80
CA MET A 75 -9.25 4.89 -2.98
C MET A 75 -10.44 4.04 -3.45
N VAL A 76 -11.56 4.66 -3.78
CA VAL A 76 -12.75 4.00 -4.36
C VAL A 76 -12.40 3.30 -5.68
N LYS A 77 -11.68 4.00 -6.57
CA LYS A 77 -11.18 3.43 -7.82
C LYS A 77 -10.30 2.21 -7.57
N MET A 78 -9.34 2.33 -6.67
CA MET A 78 -8.40 1.25 -6.36
C MET A 78 -9.10 0.05 -5.74
N ASN A 79 -10.03 0.26 -4.80
CA ASN A 79 -10.84 -0.81 -4.24
C ASN A 79 -11.63 -1.55 -5.32
N LYS A 80 -12.41 -0.82 -6.13
CA LYS A 80 -13.20 -1.39 -7.23
C LYS A 80 -12.34 -2.15 -8.25
N SER A 81 -11.13 -1.65 -8.54
CA SER A 81 -10.17 -2.30 -9.42
C SER A 81 -9.64 -3.59 -8.81
N CYS A 82 -9.24 -3.55 -7.53
CA CYS A 82 -8.75 -4.74 -6.83
C CYS A 82 -9.80 -5.84 -6.75
N GLN A 83 -11.09 -5.52 -6.56
CA GLN A 83 -12.17 -6.52 -6.53
C GLN A 83 -12.32 -7.29 -7.86
N LYS A 84 -11.90 -6.70 -8.98
CA LYS A 84 -11.92 -7.35 -10.31
C LYS A 84 -10.72 -8.27 -10.57
N ILE A 85 -9.71 -8.24 -9.71
CA ILE A 85 -8.53 -9.09 -9.87
C ILE A 85 -8.85 -10.50 -9.37
N ASP A 86 -8.66 -11.47 -10.24
CA ASP A 86 -8.89 -12.91 -9.99
C ASP A 86 -7.60 -13.71 -9.82
N THR A 87 -6.44 -13.13 -10.16
CA THR A 87 -5.13 -13.78 -10.00
C THR A 87 -4.67 -13.79 -8.54
N PRO A 88 -3.90 -14.82 -8.10
CA PRO A 88 -3.42 -14.91 -6.71
C PRO A 88 -2.40 -13.84 -6.33
N LEU A 89 -1.72 -13.26 -7.31
CA LEU A 89 -0.70 -12.25 -7.14
C LEU A 89 -1.05 -10.98 -7.92
N THR A 90 -0.64 -9.84 -7.39
CA THR A 90 -0.81 -8.53 -8.03
C THR A 90 0.45 -7.70 -7.83
N ILE A 91 0.81 -6.92 -8.83
CA ILE A 91 1.76 -5.82 -8.72
C ILE A 91 1.08 -4.53 -9.14
N MET A 92 1.22 -3.47 -8.33
CA MET A 92 0.83 -2.12 -8.74
C MET A 92 2.05 -1.39 -9.26
N VAL A 93 1.89 -0.69 -10.38
CA VAL A 93 2.98 0.08 -10.99
C VAL A 93 2.47 1.40 -11.53
N ASP A 94 3.36 2.39 -11.54
CA ASP A 94 3.08 3.67 -12.18
C ASP A 94 3.13 3.53 -13.70
N ASN A 95 2.39 4.39 -14.41
CA ASN A 95 2.27 4.32 -15.87
C ASN A 95 3.50 4.84 -16.63
N ASP A 96 4.53 5.28 -15.93
CA ASP A 96 5.82 5.72 -16.49
C ASP A 96 6.96 4.71 -16.24
N ASP A 97 6.71 3.65 -15.48
CA ASP A 97 7.69 2.60 -15.19
C ASP A 97 7.66 1.44 -16.21
N LEU A 98 8.80 0.77 -16.37
CA LEU A 98 8.95 -0.39 -17.25
C LEU A 98 9.28 -1.65 -16.44
N LEU A 99 8.62 -2.76 -16.74
CA LEU A 99 8.74 -4.00 -16.00
C LEU A 99 9.65 -5.02 -16.70
N SER A 100 10.42 -5.78 -15.93
CA SER A 100 11.19 -6.93 -16.39
C SER A 100 10.34 -8.20 -16.30
N VAL A 101 10.10 -8.87 -17.42
CA VAL A 101 9.35 -10.14 -17.45
C VAL A 101 10.05 -11.21 -16.61
N ASP A 102 11.38 -11.34 -16.75
CA ASP A 102 12.16 -12.34 -16.00
C ASP A 102 12.12 -12.07 -14.50
N GLY A 103 12.20 -10.80 -14.09
CA GLY A 103 12.08 -10.39 -12.71
C GLY A 103 10.71 -10.74 -12.12
N LEU A 104 9.64 -10.52 -12.88
CA LEU A 104 8.28 -10.88 -12.46
C LEU A 104 8.11 -12.40 -12.34
N ILE A 105 8.60 -13.18 -13.32
CA ILE A 105 8.56 -14.65 -13.28
C ILE A 105 9.31 -15.19 -12.07
N LYS A 106 10.49 -14.62 -11.76
CA LYS A 106 11.27 -15.00 -10.58
C LYS A 106 10.51 -14.76 -9.29
N GLY A 107 9.86 -13.60 -9.17
CA GLY A 107 9.04 -13.26 -8.02
C GLY A 107 7.82 -14.18 -7.86
N ILE A 108 7.14 -14.51 -8.95
CA ILE A 108 6.02 -15.47 -8.95
C ILE A 108 6.48 -16.85 -8.46
N LYS A 109 7.60 -17.35 -9.01
CA LYS A 109 8.18 -18.64 -8.57
C LYS A 109 8.54 -18.62 -7.11
N PHE A 110 9.15 -17.53 -6.64
CA PHE A 110 9.52 -17.38 -5.24
C PHE A 110 8.28 -17.44 -4.33
N LEU A 111 7.24 -16.64 -4.61
CA LEU A 111 6.03 -16.60 -3.78
C LEU A 111 5.24 -17.91 -3.84
N ASN A 112 5.24 -18.62 -4.95
CA ASN A 112 4.57 -19.91 -5.07
C ASN A 112 5.27 -21.01 -4.24
N ASN A 113 6.58 -20.92 -4.06
CA ASN A 113 7.36 -21.87 -3.28
C ASN A 113 7.51 -21.48 -1.80
N ASN A 114 7.14 -20.23 -1.42
CA ASN A 114 7.33 -19.70 -0.07
C ASN A 114 6.02 -19.06 0.41
N HIS A 115 5.12 -19.91 0.92
CA HIS A 115 3.76 -19.47 1.29
C HIS A 115 3.70 -18.52 2.48
N ASP A 116 4.73 -18.49 3.32
CA ASP A 116 4.89 -17.57 4.45
C ASP A 116 5.35 -16.15 4.03
N TYR A 117 5.69 -15.97 2.74
CA TYR A 117 5.97 -14.66 2.17
C TYR A 117 4.74 -14.08 1.47
N THR A 118 4.46 -12.79 1.74
CA THR A 118 3.34 -12.05 1.18
C THR A 118 3.75 -11.04 0.14
N SER A 119 5.03 -10.68 0.09
CA SER A 119 5.55 -9.80 -0.95
C SER A 119 6.94 -10.18 -1.44
N TYR A 120 7.21 -9.83 -2.69
CA TYR A 120 8.51 -9.97 -3.36
C TYR A 120 8.79 -8.72 -4.19
N ARG A 121 10.03 -8.26 -4.15
CA ARG A 121 10.57 -7.24 -5.04
C ARG A 121 11.96 -7.63 -5.50
N GLY A 122 12.24 -7.43 -6.77
CA GLY A 122 13.60 -7.46 -7.31
C GLY A 122 14.29 -6.09 -7.24
N ASP A 123 15.39 -5.96 -7.93
CA ASP A 123 16.18 -4.74 -7.99
C ASP A 123 15.52 -3.65 -8.85
N VAL A 124 15.69 -2.41 -8.43
CA VAL A 124 15.13 -1.22 -9.10
C VAL A 124 16.23 -0.45 -9.78
N HIS A 125 16.07 -0.20 -11.07
CA HIS A 125 17.01 0.56 -11.86
C HIS A 125 16.41 1.92 -12.26
N CYS A 126 17.09 3.02 -11.93
CA CYS A 126 16.72 4.33 -12.46
C CYS A 126 17.35 4.50 -13.85
N VAL A 127 16.52 4.83 -14.85
CA VAL A 127 16.97 5.00 -16.24
C VAL A 127 17.65 6.35 -16.46
N PHE A 128 17.17 7.38 -15.78
CA PHE A 128 17.70 8.73 -15.85
C PHE A 128 18.18 9.18 -14.48
N GLY A 129 19.45 9.57 -14.38
CA GLY A 129 20.07 10.03 -13.13
C GLY A 129 21.15 9.07 -12.60
N GLU A 130 21.67 9.37 -11.43
CA GLU A 130 22.63 8.49 -10.75
C GLU A 130 21.95 7.14 -10.47
N LYS A 131 22.72 6.05 -10.64
CA LYS A 131 22.28 4.69 -10.33
C LYS A 131 21.91 4.58 -8.84
N SER A 132 20.72 5.01 -8.46
CA SER A 132 20.22 4.75 -7.13
C SER A 132 19.69 3.32 -7.08
N ILE A 133 20.55 2.41 -6.73
CA ILE A 133 20.15 1.05 -6.37
C ILE A 133 19.53 1.16 -4.99
N TYR A 134 18.22 1.14 -4.90
CA TYR A 134 17.53 1.08 -3.61
C TYR A 134 17.66 -0.33 -3.05
N LYS A 135 18.78 -0.59 -2.37
CA LYS A 135 18.92 -1.84 -1.61
C LYS A 135 17.92 -1.83 -0.46
N GLN A 136 17.10 -2.83 -0.42
CA GLN A 136 16.09 -2.98 0.61
C GLN A 136 16.30 -4.29 1.34
N PRO A 137 16.07 -4.32 2.66
CA PRO A 137 16.21 -5.54 3.42
C PRO A 137 15.02 -6.47 3.21
N THR A 138 15.29 -7.76 3.25
CA THR A 138 14.27 -8.79 3.45
C THR A 138 13.71 -8.69 4.87
N ARG A 139 12.40 -8.72 5.01
CA ARG A 139 11.71 -8.72 6.32
C ARG A 139 11.21 -10.12 6.60
N SER A 140 12.03 -10.91 7.25
CA SER A 140 11.79 -12.35 7.50
C SER A 140 11.58 -12.70 8.98
N ALA A 141 11.48 -11.71 9.87
CA ALA A 141 11.18 -11.95 11.27
C ALA A 141 9.90 -12.79 11.43
N SER A 142 9.86 -13.63 12.48
CA SER A 142 8.76 -14.57 12.70
C SER A 142 7.45 -13.86 13.04
N THR A 143 7.51 -12.83 13.88
CA THR A 143 6.32 -12.07 14.28
C THR A 143 5.99 -10.93 13.31
N ALA A 144 4.73 -10.57 13.23
CA ALA A 144 4.30 -9.41 12.42
C ALA A 144 4.75 -8.10 13.08
N LEU A 145 4.77 -8.07 14.41
CA LEU A 145 5.25 -6.92 15.18
C LEU A 145 6.72 -6.63 14.88
N ASP A 146 7.59 -7.65 14.92
CA ASP A 146 9.02 -7.46 14.61
C ASP A 146 9.21 -6.97 13.17
N ARG A 147 8.44 -7.49 12.21
CA ARG A 147 8.49 -7.02 10.82
C ARG A 147 8.02 -5.58 10.67
N PHE A 148 7.08 -5.14 11.49
CA PHE A 148 6.58 -3.77 11.50
C PHE A 148 7.57 -2.78 12.15
N ILE A 149 8.16 -3.18 13.29
CA ILE A 149 9.09 -2.33 14.06
C ILE A 149 10.47 -2.27 13.42
N PHE A 150 10.82 -3.24 12.55
CA PHE A 150 12.16 -3.38 11.99
C PHE A 150 12.72 -2.02 11.50
N PRO A 151 13.96 -1.65 11.91
CA PRO A 151 14.45 -0.28 11.77
C PRO A 151 14.79 0.10 10.32
N LYS A 152 14.74 1.40 10.12
CA LYS A 152 15.51 2.24 9.20
C LYS A 152 16.02 1.57 7.94
N ASP A 153 15.16 1.27 6.98
CA ASP A 153 15.70 0.90 5.71
C ASP A 153 14.83 1.40 4.58
N GLY A 154 15.37 2.40 3.95
CA GLY A 154 15.06 2.77 2.59
C GLY A 154 13.59 3.06 2.30
N ILE A 155 13.38 4.05 1.50
CA ILE A 155 12.09 4.41 0.90
C ILE A 155 11.56 3.18 0.16
N ASN A 156 10.66 2.44 0.78
CA ASN A 156 10.05 1.29 0.16
C ASN A 156 8.55 1.34 0.25
N SER A 157 7.94 1.66 -0.85
CA SER A 157 6.51 1.49 -0.97
C SER A 157 6.22 0.04 -1.35
N GLY A 158 5.28 -0.63 -0.69
CA GLY A 158 4.70 -1.87 -1.19
C GLY A 158 4.05 -1.71 -2.57
N TRP A 159 4.11 -0.51 -3.14
CA TRP A 159 3.53 -0.12 -4.40
C TRP A 159 4.08 -0.91 -5.59
N HIS A 160 5.37 -1.14 -5.67
CA HIS A 160 5.98 -1.88 -6.77
C HIS A 160 6.37 -3.32 -6.38
N ASP A 161 5.82 -3.85 -5.30
CA ASP A 161 6.04 -5.23 -4.90
C ASP A 161 5.03 -6.16 -5.59
N ILE A 162 5.44 -7.36 -5.99
CA ILE A 162 4.46 -8.42 -6.21
C ILE A 162 3.93 -8.81 -4.83
N VAL A 163 2.64 -8.71 -4.65
CA VAL A 163 1.96 -9.01 -3.39
C VAL A 163 0.90 -10.08 -3.58
N ARG A 164 0.53 -10.77 -2.51
CA ARG A 164 -0.66 -11.62 -2.54
C ARG A 164 -1.89 -10.74 -2.68
N THR A 165 -2.69 -10.99 -3.71
CA THR A 165 -3.83 -10.15 -4.11
C THR A 165 -4.78 -9.84 -2.95
N TYR A 166 -5.01 -10.80 -2.05
CA TYR A 166 -5.92 -10.59 -0.94
C TYR A 166 -5.46 -9.48 0.03
N THR A 167 -4.13 -9.34 0.25
CA THR A 167 -3.63 -8.28 1.14
C THR A 167 -3.88 -6.90 0.55
N LEU A 168 -3.81 -6.78 -0.77
CA LEU A 168 -4.08 -5.56 -1.49
C LEU A 168 -5.58 -5.23 -1.50
N LYS A 169 -6.43 -6.23 -1.73
CA LYS A 169 -7.90 -6.07 -1.66
C LYS A 169 -8.34 -5.55 -0.30
N THR A 170 -7.88 -6.20 0.76
CA THR A 170 -8.21 -5.79 2.13
C THR A 170 -7.72 -4.38 2.42
N PHE A 171 -6.52 -4.02 1.96
CA PHE A 171 -5.97 -2.68 2.14
C PHE A 171 -6.89 -1.60 1.53
N PHE A 172 -7.18 -1.71 0.24
CA PHE A 172 -7.99 -0.69 -0.43
C PHE A 172 -9.46 -0.71 0.00
N GLU A 173 -9.98 -1.84 0.42
CA GLU A 173 -11.32 -1.91 0.98
C GLU A 173 -11.42 -1.15 2.31
N ILE A 174 -10.41 -1.25 3.18
CA ILE A 174 -10.38 -0.44 4.41
C ILE A 174 -10.26 1.04 4.06
N MET A 175 -9.35 1.41 3.14
CA MET A 175 -9.14 2.82 2.75
C MET A 175 -10.39 3.46 2.15
N ASP A 176 -11.17 2.71 1.36
CA ASP A 176 -12.44 3.15 0.80
C ASP A 176 -13.51 3.29 1.90
N ASN A 177 -13.72 2.25 2.70
CA ASN A 177 -14.72 2.23 3.75
C ASN A 177 -14.49 3.32 4.82
N THR A 178 -13.24 3.61 5.15
CA THR A 178 -12.87 4.66 6.12
C THR A 178 -12.82 6.06 5.51
N LYS A 179 -13.09 6.19 4.22
CA LYS A 179 -13.06 7.47 3.47
C LYS A 179 -11.73 8.20 3.63
N THR A 180 -10.62 7.45 3.63
CA THR A 180 -9.27 8.01 3.77
C THR A 180 -9.00 9.06 2.69
N ASN A 181 -8.51 10.22 3.11
CA ASN A 181 -8.24 11.35 2.22
C ASN A 181 -6.83 11.96 2.40
N ASP A 182 -5.88 11.16 2.87
CA ASP A 182 -4.48 11.55 3.03
C ASP A 182 -3.55 10.55 2.32
N LEU A 183 -3.06 10.94 1.15
CA LEU A 183 -2.22 10.08 0.31
C LEU A 183 -0.88 9.73 0.96
N GLN A 184 -0.32 10.64 1.77
CA GLN A 184 0.96 10.40 2.43
C GLN A 184 0.86 9.31 3.49
N LEU A 185 -0.19 9.31 4.28
CA LEU A 185 -0.45 8.26 5.26
C LEU A 185 -0.80 6.93 4.59
N VAL A 186 -1.54 6.97 3.47
CA VAL A 186 -1.80 5.77 2.65
C VAL A 186 -0.49 5.14 2.15
N PHE A 187 0.41 5.92 1.57
CA PHE A 187 1.70 5.40 1.12
C PHE A 187 2.57 4.91 2.28
N SER A 188 2.51 5.59 3.41
CA SER A 188 3.26 5.23 4.59
C SER A 188 2.86 3.87 5.13
N ILE A 189 1.56 3.60 5.27
CA ILE A 189 1.08 2.32 5.80
C ILE A 189 1.19 1.19 4.77
N ASN A 190 1.01 1.46 3.48
CA ASN A 190 1.10 0.45 2.44
C ASN A 190 2.45 -0.29 2.45
N ARG A 191 3.54 0.38 2.85
CA ARG A 191 4.86 -0.24 3.01
C ARG A 191 4.91 -1.39 3.98
N TYR A 192 4.17 -1.24 5.07
CA TYR A 192 4.18 -2.21 6.17
C TYR A 192 3.03 -3.20 6.04
N TRP A 193 1.95 -2.81 5.37
CA TRP A 193 0.73 -3.57 5.32
C TRP A 193 0.94 -5.02 4.93
N HIS A 194 1.61 -5.26 3.80
CA HIS A 194 1.86 -6.61 3.32
C HIS A 194 2.75 -7.41 4.28
N THR A 195 3.71 -6.76 4.93
CA THR A 195 4.60 -7.40 5.91
C THR A 195 3.92 -7.79 7.22
N LEU A 196 2.76 -7.19 7.51
CA LEU A 196 1.95 -7.60 8.66
C LEU A 196 1.28 -8.97 8.44
N TYR A 197 0.95 -9.31 7.19
CA TYR A 197 0.37 -10.62 6.87
C TYR A 197 1.39 -11.74 6.79
N GLY A 198 2.58 -11.47 6.30
CA GLY A 198 3.64 -12.44 6.12
C GLY A 198 5.00 -11.79 5.92
N LYS A 199 5.99 -12.58 5.55
CA LYS A 199 7.35 -12.10 5.27
C LYS A 199 7.40 -11.35 3.94
N SER A 200 8.40 -10.47 3.79
CA SER A 200 8.70 -9.77 2.53
C SER A 200 10.12 -10.10 2.08
N TYR A 201 10.26 -10.54 0.85
CA TYR A 201 11.58 -10.86 0.27
C TYR A 201 12.02 -9.77 -0.70
N LYS A 202 13.29 -9.36 -0.58
CA LYS A 202 13.94 -8.41 -1.48
C LYS A 202 15.12 -9.08 -2.17
N ASP A 203 15.02 -9.20 -3.49
CA ASP A 203 16.08 -9.73 -4.35
C ASP A 203 16.82 -8.56 -5.00
N ASN A 204 17.97 -8.21 -4.41
CA ASN A 204 18.80 -7.12 -4.91
C ASN A 204 19.75 -7.57 -6.05
N THR A 205 19.48 -8.70 -6.68
CA THR A 205 20.36 -9.27 -7.71
C THR A 205 19.71 -9.37 -9.09
N SER A 206 18.40 -9.22 -9.17
CA SER A 206 17.66 -9.42 -10.42
C SER A 206 16.92 -8.15 -10.81
N PRO A 207 17.12 -7.61 -12.03
CA PRO A 207 16.33 -6.51 -12.54
C PRO A 207 14.85 -6.81 -12.43
N PHE A 208 14.09 -5.89 -11.90
CA PHE A 208 12.67 -6.07 -11.62
C PHE A 208 11.83 -5.02 -12.32
N TYR A 209 12.14 -3.75 -12.09
CA TYR A 209 11.57 -2.67 -12.86
C TYR A 209 12.56 -1.53 -13.08
N TYR A 210 12.29 -0.76 -14.13
CA TYR A 210 13.07 0.39 -14.51
C TYR A 210 12.24 1.64 -14.26
N HIS A 211 12.66 2.41 -13.26
CA HIS A 211 12.03 3.67 -12.92
C HIS A 211 12.50 4.75 -13.89
N ILE A 212 11.56 5.33 -14.62
CA ILE A 212 11.81 6.46 -15.49
C ILE A 212 11.46 7.72 -14.71
N ALA A 213 12.46 8.34 -14.10
CA ALA A 213 12.27 9.59 -13.39
C ALA A 213 11.61 10.64 -14.31
N GLY A 214 10.49 11.16 -13.89
CA GLY A 214 9.74 12.20 -14.56
C GLY A 214 8.99 13.05 -13.56
N ASN A 215 8.42 14.16 -14.01
CA ASN A 215 7.64 15.02 -13.13
C ASN A 215 6.40 14.27 -12.64
N SER A 216 6.28 14.11 -11.34
CA SER A 216 5.10 13.51 -10.71
C SER A 216 3.92 14.47 -10.84
N LEU A 217 2.84 14.06 -11.51
CA LEU A 217 1.60 14.85 -11.55
C LEU A 217 1.00 15.11 -10.18
N VAL A 218 1.21 14.17 -9.26
CA VAL A 218 0.77 14.28 -7.87
C VAL A 218 1.51 15.41 -7.17
N TRP A 219 2.81 15.55 -7.44
CA TRP A 219 3.65 16.61 -6.90
C TRP A 219 3.31 17.97 -7.54
N ASP A 220 3.17 18.00 -8.86
CA ASP A 220 2.95 19.24 -9.63
C ASP A 220 1.58 19.88 -9.36
N LYS A 221 0.57 19.08 -9.00
CA LYS A 221 -0.79 19.59 -8.77
C LYS A 221 -1.14 19.82 -7.30
N GLY A 222 -0.17 19.72 -6.41
CA GLY A 222 -0.38 20.00 -4.98
C GLY A 222 -1.21 18.96 -4.23
N LEU A 223 -1.54 17.82 -4.85
CA LEU A 223 -2.18 16.68 -4.17
C LEU A 223 -1.24 16.07 -3.14
N TYR A 224 0.04 16.20 -3.37
CA TYR A 224 1.10 15.78 -2.48
C TYR A 224 2.23 16.82 -2.50
N SER A 225 2.46 17.55 -1.42
CA SER A 225 3.56 18.50 -1.29
C SER A 225 4.56 18.03 -0.24
N PRO A 226 5.83 17.78 -0.61
CA PRO A 226 6.86 17.39 0.35
C PRO A 226 7.20 18.52 1.33
N THR A 227 6.88 19.75 0.97
CA THR A 227 7.12 20.94 1.83
C THR A 227 5.97 21.22 2.78
N ARG A 228 4.83 20.51 2.61
CA ARG A 228 3.67 20.69 3.46
C ARG A 228 3.91 20.01 4.81
N LYS A 229 3.65 20.75 5.87
CA LYS A 229 3.60 20.19 7.22
C LYS A 229 2.31 19.39 7.36
N TRP A 230 2.30 18.17 6.80
CA TRP A 230 1.15 17.26 6.74
C TRP A 230 0.48 17.06 8.11
N PHE A 231 1.22 17.12 9.23
CA PHE A 231 0.67 16.98 10.56
C PHE A 231 -0.19 18.18 11.03
N VAL A 232 -0.19 19.30 10.30
CA VAL A 232 -1.13 20.43 10.56
C VAL A 232 -2.40 20.32 9.72
N ASP A 233 -2.47 19.38 8.79
CA ASP A 233 -3.67 19.11 7.99
C ASP A 233 -4.81 18.62 8.89
N GLU A 234 -6.04 19.05 8.60
CA GLU A 234 -7.23 18.59 9.32
C GLU A 234 -7.45 17.08 9.17
N ALA A 235 -7.16 16.55 7.99
CA ALA A 235 -7.29 15.13 7.69
C ALA A 235 -6.24 14.24 8.40
N PHE A 236 -5.20 14.81 8.99
CA PHE A 236 -4.10 14.04 9.60
C PHE A 236 -4.57 13.16 10.75
N VAL A 237 -5.36 13.72 11.68
CA VAL A 237 -5.79 13.00 12.89
C VAL A 237 -6.59 11.76 12.53
N ASP A 238 -7.55 11.90 11.63
CA ASP A 238 -8.39 10.79 11.21
C ASP A 238 -7.60 9.76 10.40
N SER A 239 -6.80 10.20 9.44
CA SER A 239 -5.99 9.29 8.63
C SER A 239 -4.95 8.54 9.45
N MET A 240 -4.33 9.19 10.44
CA MET A 240 -3.42 8.55 11.39
C MET A 240 -4.17 7.59 12.31
N GLY A 241 -5.37 7.96 12.78
CA GLY A 241 -6.27 7.11 13.56
C GLY A 241 -6.65 5.82 12.81
N ILE A 242 -7.02 5.94 11.54
CA ILE A 242 -7.30 4.79 10.66
C ILE A 242 -6.08 3.86 10.58
N ASN A 243 -4.89 4.40 10.32
CA ASN A 243 -3.66 3.63 10.20
C ASN A 243 -3.29 2.92 11.52
N ILE A 244 -3.45 3.60 12.66
CA ILE A 244 -3.25 2.98 13.98
C ILE A 244 -4.23 1.83 14.17
N SER A 245 -5.52 2.03 13.90
CA SER A 245 -6.55 1.00 14.01
C SER A 245 -6.26 -0.21 13.11
N MET A 246 -5.87 0.02 11.86
CA MET A 246 -5.54 -1.07 10.91
C MET A 246 -4.42 -1.96 11.42
N VAL A 247 -3.30 -1.36 11.79
CA VAL A 247 -2.12 -2.11 12.27
C VAL A 247 -2.42 -2.77 13.60
N TYR A 248 -3.06 -2.05 14.53
CA TYR A 248 -3.40 -2.54 15.85
C TYR A 248 -4.31 -3.76 15.76
N ASN A 249 -5.41 -3.67 15.04
CA ASN A 249 -6.37 -4.77 14.96
C ASN A 249 -5.77 -6.02 14.30
N LEU A 250 -4.90 -5.85 13.31
CA LEU A 250 -4.22 -6.97 12.68
C LEU A 250 -3.19 -7.65 13.62
N LEU A 251 -2.42 -6.88 14.39
CA LEU A 251 -1.47 -7.40 15.37
C LEU A 251 -2.17 -7.98 16.60
N ASN A 252 -3.26 -7.37 17.05
CA ASN A 252 -4.07 -7.88 18.15
C ASN A 252 -4.71 -9.23 17.82
N LYS A 253 -5.22 -9.41 16.60
CA LYS A 253 -5.70 -10.71 16.11
C LYS A 253 -4.64 -11.81 16.14
N LYS A 254 -3.37 -11.44 16.04
CA LYS A 254 -2.23 -12.35 16.13
C LYS A 254 -1.73 -12.55 17.57
N ASN A 255 -2.36 -11.91 18.55
CA ASN A 255 -1.93 -11.86 19.96
C ASN A 255 -0.51 -11.28 20.14
N GLU A 256 -0.08 -10.39 19.23
CA GLU A 256 1.26 -9.79 19.27
C GLU A 256 1.28 -8.41 19.96
N LEU A 257 0.13 -7.74 20.07
CA LEU A 257 -0.03 -6.44 20.71
C LEU A 257 -1.42 -6.28 21.33
N SER A 258 -1.52 -5.56 22.44
CA SER A 258 -2.81 -5.26 23.07
C SER A 258 -2.80 -3.91 23.79
N GLY A 259 -4.00 -3.36 24.03
CA GLY A 259 -4.24 -2.19 24.84
C GLY A 259 -3.67 -0.88 24.26
N LEU A 260 -3.70 0.15 25.07
CA LEU A 260 -3.22 1.51 24.71
C LEU A 260 -1.73 1.53 24.39
N ASP A 261 -0.91 0.78 25.14
CA ASP A 261 0.54 0.72 24.93
C ASP A 261 0.87 0.19 23.53
N GLY A 262 0.11 -0.82 23.07
CA GLY A 262 0.23 -1.34 21.71
C GLY A 262 -0.07 -0.27 20.65
N ARG A 263 -1.14 0.51 20.81
CA ARG A 263 -1.48 1.61 19.89
C ARG A 263 -0.42 2.70 19.91
N LEU A 264 0.14 3.01 21.06
CA LEU A 264 1.18 4.01 21.19
C LEU A 264 2.48 3.60 20.49
N ILE A 265 2.87 2.32 20.57
CA ILE A 265 4.01 1.77 19.83
C ILE A 265 3.79 1.96 18.32
N ILE A 266 2.60 1.64 17.83
CA ILE A 266 2.25 1.78 16.42
C ILE A 266 2.30 3.25 15.99
N ALA A 267 1.67 4.14 16.76
CA ALA A 267 1.66 5.58 16.47
C ALA A 267 3.08 6.15 16.40
N LYS A 268 3.92 5.84 17.37
CA LYS A 268 5.33 6.28 17.40
C LYS A 268 6.12 5.75 16.21
N ARG A 269 5.88 4.49 15.79
CA ARG A 269 6.57 3.91 14.64
C ARG A 269 6.18 4.58 13.32
N ILE A 270 4.88 4.78 13.09
CA ILE A 270 4.38 5.48 11.90
C ILE A 270 4.94 6.91 11.88
N LEU A 271 4.85 7.61 13.01
CA LEU A 271 5.36 8.99 13.14
C LEU A 271 6.85 9.10 12.89
N SER A 272 7.66 8.21 13.49
CA SER A 272 9.12 8.18 13.26
C SER A 272 9.44 8.06 11.77
N HIS A 273 8.72 7.21 11.06
CA HIS A 273 8.89 7.04 9.63
C HIS A 273 8.50 8.30 8.83
N LEU A 274 7.38 8.91 9.19
CA LEU A 274 6.93 10.15 8.55
C LEU A 274 7.88 11.32 8.84
N ALA A 275 8.44 11.37 10.05
CA ALA A 275 9.45 12.37 10.43
C ALA A 275 10.73 12.23 9.60
N GLU A 276 11.19 11.00 9.38
CA GLU A 276 12.34 10.71 8.51
C GLU A 276 12.13 11.18 7.07
N LEU A 277 10.90 11.02 6.56
CA LEU A 277 10.56 11.42 5.19
C LEU A 277 10.40 12.93 5.00
N ASN A 278 9.91 13.64 6.02
CA ASN A 278 9.43 15.02 5.89
C ASN A 278 10.19 16.03 6.75
N GLY A 279 11.21 15.59 7.51
CA GLY A 279 12.04 16.45 8.32
C GLY A 279 11.26 17.19 9.40
N ILE A 280 10.59 16.48 10.32
CA ILE A 280 9.95 17.13 11.49
C ILE A 280 11.03 17.79 12.33
N GLU A 281 10.95 19.09 12.51
CA GLU A 281 11.87 19.86 13.31
C GLU A 281 11.45 19.87 14.79
N SER A 282 12.40 20.07 15.71
CA SER A 282 12.15 20.10 17.16
C SER A 282 11.09 21.11 17.60
N LYS A 283 10.97 22.24 16.89
CA LYS A 283 9.94 23.26 17.13
C LYS A 283 8.51 22.78 16.88
N ASP A 284 8.34 21.70 16.10
CA ASP A 284 7.04 21.15 15.72
C ASP A 284 6.57 20.05 16.69
N PHE A 285 7.43 19.56 17.63
CA PHE A 285 7.14 18.42 18.50
C PHE A 285 5.87 18.58 19.33
N ASN A 286 5.64 19.75 19.92
CA ASN A 286 4.44 19.98 20.74
C ASN A 286 3.14 19.84 19.92
N ILE A 287 3.14 20.28 18.66
CA ILE A 287 1.98 20.13 17.76
C ILE A 287 1.81 18.67 17.39
N VAL A 288 2.92 18.00 17.09
CA VAL A 288 2.93 16.58 16.72
C VAL A 288 2.44 15.71 17.87
N ASP A 289 2.93 15.93 19.09
CA ASP A 289 2.52 15.18 20.28
C ASP A 289 1.01 15.30 20.51
N LYS A 290 0.46 16.52 20.45
CA LYS A 290 -0.98 16.75 20.56
C LYS A 290 -1.75 15.99 19.49
N LYS A 291 -1.32 16.08 18.22
CA LYS A 291 -1.96 15.41 17.11
C LYS A 291 -1.89 13.88 17.22
N ILE A 292 -0.81 13.33 17.76
CA ILE A 292 -0.69 11.89 18.04
C ILE A 292 -1.71 11.44 19.08
N VAL A 293 -1.88 12.20 20.16
CA VAL A 293 -2.88 11.86 21.18
C VAL A 293 -4.29 11.93 20.61
N GLU A 294 -4.61 12.97 19.84
CA GLU A 294 -5.89 13.07 19.13
C GLU A 294 -6.09 11.88 18.18
N SER A 295 -5.06 11.44 17.45
CA SER A 295 -5.10 10.29 16.55
C SER A 295 -5.28 8.96 17.30
N LEU A 296 -4.69 8.80 18.49
CA LEU A 296 -4.93 7.63 19.33
C LEU A 296 -6.39 7.53 19.75
N VAL A 297 -7.02 8.65 20.13
CA VAL A 297 -8.46 8.69 20.43
C VAL A 297 -9.28 8.38 19.18
N SER A 298 -8.96 9.02 18.04
CA SER A 298 -9.65 8.80 16.77
C SER A 298 -9.57 7.34 16.32
N SER A 299 -8.47 6.63 16.63
CA SER A 299 -8.29 5.25 16.17
C SER A 299 -9.37 4.29 16.67
N TYR A 300 -9.96 4.52 17.84
CA TYR A 300 -11.03 3.69 18.36
C TYR A 300 -12.33 3.79 17.56
N ASN A 301 -12.56 4.94 16.90
CA ASN A 301 -13.76 5.14 16.07
C ASN A 301 -13.75 4.27 14.81
N TYR A 302 -12.60 3.75 14.42
CA TYR A 302 -12.41 2.96 13.19
C TYR A 302 -12.32 1.45 13.44
N ASP A 303 -12.23 1.01 14.72
CA ASP A 303 -11.96 -0.40 15.04
C ASP A 303 -13.04 -1.34 14.50
N GLU A 304 -14.31 -1.01 14.68
CA GLU A 304 -15.43 -1.85 14.21
C GLU A 304 -15.40 -1.99 12.68
N LEU A 305 -15.17 -0.88 11.98
CA LEU A 305 -15.11 -0.85 10.52
C LEU A 305 -13.91 -1.62 9.96
N VAL A 306 -12.76 -1.47 10.59
CA VAL A 306 -11.53 -2.20 10.23
C VAL A 306 -11.71 -3.69 10.50
N LEU A 307 -12.19 -4.08 11.69
CA LEU A 307 -12.42 -5.47 12.06
C LEU A 307 -13.43 -6.15 11.13
N SER A 308 -14.54 -5.49 10.81
CA SER A 308 -15.53 -6.05 9.89
C SER A 308 -14.96 -6.35 8.50
N THR A 309 -13.97 -5.56 8.06
CA THR A 309 -13.26 -5.81 6.80
C THR A 309 -12.23 -6.92 6.94
N LEU A 310 -11.47 -6.95 8.05
CA LEU A 310 -10.47 -8.00 8.32
C LEU A 310 -11.10 -9.39 8.56
N ASP A 311 -12.37 -9.45 8.97
CA ASP A 311 -13.10 -10.69 9.25
C ASP A 311 -13.76 -11.31 8.03
N LYS A 312 -13.80 -10.59 6.90
CA LYS A 312 -14.36 -11.14 5.67
C LYS A 312 -13.61 -12.40 5.24
N PRO A 313 -14.33 -13.50 4.95
CA PRO A 313 -13.69 -14.73 4.52
C PRO A 313 -12.94 -14.51 3.22
N ASN A 314 -11.67 -14.78 3.25
CA ASN A 314 -10.83 -14.69 2.06
C ASN A 314 -10.96 -16.00 1.28
N LYS A 315 -11.71 -16.01 0.19
CA LYS A 315 -11.99 -17.20 -0.62
C LYS A 315 -10.74 -17.92 -1.16
N ASN A 316 -9.57 -17.29 -1.07
CA ASN A 316 -8.31 -17.80 -1.63
C ASN A 316 -7.26 -18.17 -0.58
N THR A 317 -7.58 -18.15 0.70
CA THR A 317 -6.63 -18.52 1.75
C THR A 317 -7.16 -19.67 2.60
N THR A 318 -6.44 -20.77 2.60
CA THR A 318 -6.49 -21.83 3.62
C THR A 318 -5.85 -21.39 4.95
N PHE A 319 -5.66 -20.11 5.18
CA PHE A 319 -5.29 -19.57 6.48
C PHE A 319 -6.54 -19.48 7.34
N THR A 320 -6.88 -20.55 7.99
CA THR A 320 -7.73 -20.53 9.18
C THR A 320 -7.00 -19.71 10.23
N LEU A 321 -7.40 -18.47 10.44
CA LEU A 321 -7.15 -17.76 11.69
C LEU A 321 -7.96 -18.52 12.75
N SER A 322 -7.39 -19.58 13.31
CA SER A 322 -7.98 -20.32 14.42
C SER A 322 -7.77 -19.52 15.70
N GLY A 323 -8.77 -18.75 16.04
CA GLY A 323 -8.86 -18.06 17.31
C GLY A 323 -10.27 -17.49 17.41
N GLU A 324 -11.10 -18.06 18.28
CA GLU A 324 -12.30 -17.36 18.74
C GLU A 324 -11.86 -15.98 19.22
N LEU A 325 -12.46 -14.93 18.64
CA LEU A 325 -12.26 -13.57 19.11
C LEU A 325 -12.58 -13.53 20.60
N PRO A 326 -11.62 -13.19 21.48
CA PRO A 326 -12.00 -12.78 22.81
C PRO A 326 -13.00 -11.61 22.57
N LYS A 327 -14.17 -11.65 23.16
CA LYS A 327 -15.01 -10.46 23.33
C LYS A 327 -14.22 -9.51 24.24
N ILE A 328 -13.25 -8.84 23.65
CA ILE A 328 -12.62 -7.70 24.26
C ILE A 328 -13.62 -6.57 24.05
N LEU A 329 -14.57 -6.49 24.95
CA LEU A 329 -15.16 -5.19 25.31
C LEU A 329 -13.94 -4.40 25.80
N LEU A 330 -13.30 -3.68 24.85
CA LEU A 330 -12.31 -2.67 25.16
C LEU A 330 -12.93 -1.79 26.21
N ASP A 331 -12.32 -1.73 27.38
CA ASP A 331 -12.74 -0.80 28.42
C ASP A 331 -12.32 0.60 27.98
N TYR A 332 -13.06 1.10 26.96
CA TYR A 332 -12.87 2.40 26.34
C TYR A 332 -12.84 3.53 27.41
N SER A 333 -13.60 3.35 28.51
CA SER A 333 -13.64 4.32 29.60
C SER A 333 -12.29 4.42 30.31
N ARG A 334 -11.61 3.30 30.52
CA ARG A 334 -10.29 3.22 31.19
C ARG A 334 -9.19 3.77 30.31
N ASP A 335 -9.22 3.43 29.01
CA ASP A 335 -8.23 3.91 28.06
C ASP A 335 -8.41 5.39 27.79
N LYS A 336 -9.66 5.88 27.70
CA LYS A 336 -9.96 7.31 27.55
C LYS A 336 -9.41 8.15 28.70
N THR A 337 -9.50 7.65 29.94
CA THR A 337 -8.95 8.37 31.12
C THR A 337 -7.44 8.51 31.02
N LYS A 338 -6.71 7.43 30.67
CA LYS A 338 -5.27 7.47 30.45
C LYS A 338 -4.84 8.44 29.35
N ILE A 339 -5.62 8.49 28.25
CA ILE A 339 -5.35 9.39 27.14
C ILE A 339 -5.55 10.84 27.58
N ILE A 340 -6.60 11.14 28.38
CA ILE A 340 -6.84 12.47 28.91
C ILE A 340 -5.73 12.90 29.91
N GLU A 341 -5.15 11.98 30.67
CA GLU A 341 -4.00 12.23 31.52
C GLU A 341 -2.73 12.57 30.74
N LEU A 342 -2.54 11.97 29.57
CA LEU A 342 -1.43 12.30 28.65
C LEU A 342 -1.60 13.66 27.95
N LEU A 343 -2.83 14.23 27.98
CA LEU A 343 -3.15 15.54 27.41
C LEU A 343 -2.96 16.70 28.40
N LYS A 344 -2.81 16.42 29.69
CA LYS A 344 -2.54 17.41 30.74
C LYS A 344 -1.04 17.60 30.96
#